data_31c640ffc4f8ac7995410d7e99e281d5
#
_entry.id   31c640ffc4f8ac7995410d7e99e281d5
#
_cell.length_a   1.000
_cell.length_b   1.000
_cell.length_c   1.000
_cell.angle_alpha   90.00
_cell.angle_beta   90.00
_cell.angle_gamma   90.00
#
_symmetry.space_group_name_H-M   'P 1'
#
loop_
_entity.id
_entity.type
_entity.pdbx_description
1 polymer ?
#
loop_
_entity_poly.entity_id
_entity_poly.type
_entity_poly.pdbx_seq_one_letter_code
_entity_poly.pdbx_strand_id
1 'polypeptide(L)'
;MATVAFRCSMLMELDISYCYEISHESLSLIGRNCPNLKILKRNLMNWLDPSQHVGIVPDEYLNACPQDGDTEAAAIGKSIPHLEHLELRFSKLSAKGLASISEGCSNLEYLDLFGCVNLTDRDIANASANLKNLKEIKRPNFYIPRSVFHTERYGHWRLYDERFQTDVFRI
;
A
#
# COMPACT_ATOMS: atom_id res chain seq x y z
N MET A 1 16.98 -2.71 10.16
CA MET A 1 17.15 -2.34 8.73
C MET A 1 18.57 -1.87 8.38
N ALA A 2 19.25 -1.05 9.19
CA ALA A 2 20.61 -0.60 8.89
C ALA A 2 21.60 -1.74 8.61
N THR A 3 21.60 -2.78 9.41
CA THR A 3 22.48 -3.96 9.20
C THR A 3 22.23 -4.64 7.84
N VAL A 4 20.98 -4.77 7.42
CA VAL A 4 20.62 -5.35 6.10
C VAL A 4 21.17 -4.44 5.00
N ALA A 5 20.90 -3.14 5.07
CA ALA A 5 21.35 -2.17 4.08
C ALA A 5 22.87 -2.22 3.87
N PHE A 6 23.67 -2.30 4.96
CA PHE A 6 25.13 -2.29 4.84
C PHE A 6 25.76 -3.64 4.48
N ARG A 7 25.05 -4.76 4.71
CA ARG A 7 25.60 -6.10 4.46
C ARG A 7 25.06 -6.79 3.22
N CYS A 8 23.97 -6.31 2.65
CA CYS A 8 23.27 -6.96 1.56
C CYS A 8 23.26 -6.09 0.29
N SER A 9 24.43 -5.62 -0.17
CA SER A 9 24.55 -4.77 -1.36
C SER A 9 24.05 -5.44 -2.67
N MET A 10 23.95 -6.78 -2.69
CA MET A 10 23.45 -7.57 -3.81
C MET A 10 21.95 -7.90 -3.68
N LEU A 11 21.25 -7.28 -2.73
CA LEU A 11 19.82 -7.52 -2.51
C LEU A 11 19.02 -7.13 -3.75
N MET A 12 18.24 -8.08 -4.27
CA MET A 12 17.38 -7.89 -5.45
C MET A 12 15.90 -7.82 -5.09
N GLU A 13 15.50 -8.49 -4.03
CA GLU A 13 14.11 -8.52 -3.55
C GLU A 13 14.08 -8.24 -2.04
N LEU A 14 13.16 -7.41 -1.62
CA LEU A 14 12.89 -7.11 -0.23
C LEU A 14 11.39 -7.12 0.04
N ASP A 15 10.94 -8.02 0.89
CA ASP A 15 9.59 -8.05 1.42
C ASP A 15 9.61 -7.57 2.87
N ILE A 16 9.01 -6.42 3.12
CA ILE A 16 8.81 -5.81 4.43
C ILE A 16 7.32 -5.59 4.68
N SER A 17 6.49 -6.42 4.07
CA SER A 17 5.05 -6.39 4.32
C SER A 17 4.76 -6.60 5.79
N TYR A 18 3.80 -5.85 6.31
CA TYR A 18 3.37 -5.88 7.71
C TYR A 18 4.43 -5.49 8.75
N CYS A 19 5.57 -4.96 8.32
CA CYS A 19 6.63 -4.47 9.22
C CYS A 19 6.40 -2.99 9.56
N TYR A 20 5.53 -2.68 10.51
CA TYR A 20 5.08 -1.32 10.82
C TYR A 20 6.17 -0.39 11.38
N GLU A 21 7.24 -0.94 11.95
CA GLU A 21 8.36 -0.18 12.50
C GLU A 21 9.36 0.33 11.44
N ILE A 22 9.14 -0.02 10.17
CA ILE A 22 10.02 0.44 9.09
C ILE A 22 9.62 1.86 8.69
N SER A 23 10.54 2.79 8.88
CA SER A 23 10.34 4.19 8.52
C SER A 23 10.85 4.50 7.09
N HIS A 24 10.47 5.67 6.60
CA HIS A 24 10.94 6.18 5.30
C HIS A 24 12.46 6.38 5.25
N GLU A 25 13.11 6.71 6.39
CA GLU A 25 14.57 6.78 6.48
C GLU A 25 15.22 5.42 6.27
N SER A 26 14.60 4.35 6.79
CA SER A 26 15.04 2.97 6.56
C SER A 26 14.97 2.59 5.09
N LEU A 27 13.89 2.98 4.40
CA LEU A 27 13.74 2.77 2.96
C LEU A 27 14.79 3.55 2.17
N SER A 28 15.05 4.80 2.54
CA SER A 28 16.09 5.62 1.93
C SER A 28 17.49 5.01 2.14
N LEU A 29 17.75 4.45 3.31
CA LEU A 29 19.03 3.81 3.61
C LEU A 29 19.22 2.54 2.77
N ILE A 30 18.19 1.73 2.62
CA ILE A 30 18.20 0.53 1.77
C ILE A 30 18.47 0.93 0.32
N GLY A 31 17.72 1.88 -0.21
CA GLY A 31 17.88 2.30 -1.60
C GLY A 31 19.28 2.77 -1.93
N ARG A 32 19.95 3.48 -1.01
CA ARG A 32 21.33 3.94 -1.20
C ARG A 32 22.38 2.83 -1.15
N ASN A 33 22.14 1.77 -0.38
CA ASN A 33 23.12 0.72 -0.15
C ASN A 33 22.85 -0.57 -0.92
N CYS A 34 21.64 -0.74 -1.48
CA CYS A 34 21.24 -1.90 -2.25
C CYS A 34 20.86 -1.49 -3.69
N PRO A 35 21.84 -1.13 -4.54
CA PRO A 35 21.58 -0.59 -5.89
C PRO A 35 20.93 -1.60 -6.85
N ASN A 36 20.99 -2.90 -6.51
CA ASN A 36 20.41 -3.97 -7.32
C ASN A 36 18.96 -4.30 -6.93
N LEU A 37 18.35 -3.54 -6.01
CA LEU A 37 16.99 -3.81 -5.56
C LEU A 37 15.98 -3.54 -6.67
N LYS A 38 15.29 -4.60 -7.10
CA LYS A 38 14.31 -4.59 -8.20
C LYS A 38 12.89 -4.83 -7.72
N ILE A 39 12.71 -5.58 -6.64
CA ILE A 39 11.41 -5.96 -6.12
C ILE A 39 11.29 -5.47 -4.68
N LEU A 40 10.29 -4.64 -4.43
CA LEU A 40 9.94 -4.16 -3.10
C LEU A 40 8.47 -4.45 -2.80
N LYS A 41 8.22 -5.16 -1.69
CA LYS A 41 6.88 -5.38 -1.17
C LYS A 41 6.75 -4.68 0.18
N ARG A 42 5.84 -3.71 0.24
CA ARG A 42 5.54 -2.90 1.42
C ARG A 42 4.03 -2.87 1.64
N ASN A 43 3.46 -4.05 1.77
CA ASN A 43 2.03 -4.21 1.97
C ASN A 43 1.66 -3.92 3.44
N LEU A 44 0.59 -3.20 3.66
CA LEU A 44 0.01 -2.97 4.97
C LEU A 44 -1.23 -3.85 5.16
N MET A 45 -1.72 -3.96 6.39
CA MET A 45 -2.99 -4.63 6.65
C MET A 45 -4.15 -3.75 6.20
N ASN A 46 -5.27 -4.39 5.86
CA ASN A 46 -6.51 -3.68 5.56
C ASN A 46 -7.02 -2.98 6.83
N TRP A 47 -6.67 -1.73 7.00
CA TRP A 47 -7.06 -0.93 8.16
C TRP A 47 -8.57 -0.65 8.24
N LEU A 48 -9.31 -0.94 7.15
CA LEU A 48 -10.78 -0.87 7.12
C LEU A 48 -11.44 -2.14 7.66
N ASP A 49 -10.67 -3.20 7.89
CA ASP A 49 -11.17 -4.45 8.45
C ASP A 49 -10.59 -4.68 9.86
N PRO A 50 -11.29 -4.23 10.91
CA PRO A 50 -10.82 -4.41 12.29
C PRO A 50 -10.57 -5.86 12.67
N SER A 51 -11.26 -6.82 12.04
CA SER A 51 -11.10 -8.24 12.35
C SER A 51 -9.70 -8.77 12.04
N GLN A 52 -8.97 -8.11 11.13
CA GLN A 52 -7.60 -8.46 10.80
C GLN A 52 -6.57 -7.90 11.81
N HIS A 53 -6.99 -6.97 12.66
CA HIS A 53 -6.10 -6.28 13.59
C HIS A 53 -6.23 -6.79 15.03
N VAL A 54 -7.38 -7.35 15.39
CA VAL A 54 -7.67 -7.77 16.78
C VAL A 54 -6.69 -8.85 17.22
N GLY A 55 -5.91 -8.54 18.25
CA GLY A 55 -4.95 -9.46 18.86
C GLY A 55 -3.67 -9.73 18.06
N ILE A 56 -3.50 -9.11 16.88
CA ILE A 56 -2.32 -9.28 16.02
C ILE A 56 -1.42 -8.04 16.08
N VAL A 57 -2.03 -6.86 16.06
CA VAL A 57 -1.31 -5.59 16.10
C VAL A 57 -1.71 -4.85 17.39
N PRO A 58 -0.75 -4.48 18.26
CA PRO A 58 -1.05 -3.67 19.42
C PRO A 58 -1.69 -2.34 19.03
N ASP A 59 -2.69 -1.87 19.81
CA ASP A 59 -3.39 -0.61 19.55
C ASP A 59 -2.43 0.59 19.47
N GLU A 60 -1.31 0.53 20.18
CA GLU A 60 -0.25 1.53 20.13
C GLU A 60 0.34 1.66 18.71
N TYR A 61 0.52 0.56 17.99
CA TYR A 61 1.00 0.56 16.61
C TYR A 61 -0.06 1.05 15.61
N LEU A 62 -1.34 0.74 15.85
CA LEU A 62 -2.43 1.25 15.01
C LEU A 62 -2.54 2.76 15.10
N ASN A 63 -2.27 3.33 16.29
CA ASN A 63 -2.31 4.76 16.54
C ASN A 63 -1.01 5.48 16.16
N ALA A 64 0.13 4.83 16.34
CA ALA A 64 1.46 5.38 16.06
C ALA A 64 1.96 5.10 14.64
N CYS A 65 1.27 4.23 13.88
CA CYS A 65 1.65 3.92 12.50
C CYS A 65 1.66 5.23 11.70
N PRO A 66 2.82 5.59 11.13
CA PRO A 66 2.91 6.80 10.32
C PRO A 66 1.88 6.69 9.19
N GLN A 67 0.88 7.53 9.29
CA GLN A 67 -0.28 7.50 8.38
C GLN A 67 0.04 8.15 7.04
N ASP A 68 1.28 8.61 6.88
CA ASP A 68 1.74 9.33 5.72
C ASP A 68 2.43 8.38 4.72
N GLY A 69 1.63 7.75 3.89
CA GLY A 69 2.12 6.97 2.77
C GLY A 69 2.91 7.79 1.75
N ASP A 70 2.75 9.11 1.72
CA ASP A 70 3.44 9.99 0.77
C ASP A 70 4.92 10.12 1.10
N THR A 71 5.29 10.18 2.37
CA THR A 71 6.70 10.25 2.78
C THR A 71 7.45 8.95 2.46
N GLU A 72 6.82 7.79 2.68
CA GLU A 72 7.38 6.50 2.24
C GLU A 72 7.51 6.42 0.71
N ALA A 73 6.48 6.83 -0.01
CA ALA A 73 6.46 6.84 -1.47
C ALA A 73 7.55 7.75 -2.06
N ALA A 74 7.74 8.94 -1.48
CA ALA A 74 8.81 9.86 -1.86
C ALA A 74 10.21 9.29 -1.59
N ALA A 75 10.39 8.58 -0.46
CA ALA A 75 11.65 7.90 -0.16
C ALA A 75 11.96 6.78 -1.16
N ILE A 76 10.96 5.99 -1.55
CA ILE A 76 11.08 4.96 -2.58
C ILE A 76 11.48 5.59 -3.91
N GLY A 77 10.70 6.54 -4.42
CA GLY A 77 10.96 7.18 -5.72
C GLY A 77 12.33 7.84 -5.80
N LYS A 78 12.79 8.47 -4.69
CA LYS A 78 14.08 9.14 -4.63
C LYS A 78 15.27 8.20 -4.52
N SER A 79 15.12 7.07 -3.80
CA SER A 79 16.26 6.27 -3.37
C SER A 79 16.36 4.92 -4.07
N ILE A 80 15.30 4.44 -4.73
CA ILE A 80 15.27 3.11 -5.36
C ILE A 80 14.83 3.21 -6.84
N PRO A 81 15.60 3.88 -7.70
CA PRO A 81 15.17 4.20 -9.08
C PRO A 81 15.12 2.97 -10.02
N HIS A 82 15.72 1.85 -9.62
CA HIS A 82 15.82 0.65 -10.46
C HIS A 82 14.72 -0.39 -10.16
N LEU A 83 13.67 0.00 -9.40
CA LEU A 83 12.54 -0.89 -9.16
C LEU A 83 11.83 -1.28 -10.44
N GLU A 84 11.59 -2.58 -10.56
CA GLU A 84 10.80 -3.21 -11.61
C GLU A 84 9.43 -3.66 -11.07
N HIS A 85 9.35 -3.99 -9.77
CA HIS A 85 8.14 -4.48 -9.11
C HIS A 85 7.94 -3.80 -7.76
N LEU A 86 6.77 -3.19 -7.56
CA LEU A 86 6.41 -2.50 -6.32
C LEU A 86 5.01 -2.88 -5.86
N GLU A 87 4.90 -3.33 -4.61
CA GLU A 87 3.62 -3.58 -3.95
C GLU A 87 3.44 -2.63 -2.76
N LEU A 88 2.33 -1.88 -2.76
CA LEU A 88 1.97 -0.90 -1.73
C LEU A 88 0.53 -1.08 -1.26
N ARG A 89 0.08 -2.33 -1.10
CA ARG A 89 -1.31 -2.61 -0.72
C ARG A 89 -1.67 -1.92 0.59
N PHE A 90 -2.87 -1.32 0.61
CA PHE A 90 -3.44 -0.60 1.76
C PHE A 90 -2.59 0.57 2.26
N SER A 91 -1.64 1.04 1.47
CA SER A 91 -0.92 2.27 1.76
C SER A 91 -1.86 3.48 1.72
N LYS A 92 -1.60 4.45 2.57
CA LYS A 92 -2.34 5.72 2.63
C LYS A 92 -1.74 6.81 1.73
N LEU A 93 -0.93 6.42 0.74
CA LEU A 93 -0.38 7.40 -0.20
C LEU A 93 -1.50 8.12 -0.96
N SER A 94 -1.25 9.39 -1.27
CA SER A 94 -2.10 10.22 -2.10
C SER A 94 -1.56 10.32 -3.54
N ALA A 95 -2.23 11.12 -4.37
CA ALA A 95 -1.75 11.48 -5.71
C ALA A 95 -0.30 11.99 -5.72
N LYS A 96 0.11 12.73 -4.67
CA LYS A 96 1.48 13.24 -4.53
C LYS A 96 2.50 12.13 -4.32
N GLY A 97 2.20 11.17 -3.46
CA GLY A 97 3.07 10.00 -3.25
C GLY A 97 3.19 9.16 -4.51
N LEU A 98 2.08 8.92 -5.20
CA LEU A 98 2.07 8.18 -6.46
C LEU A 98 2.87 8.91 -7.56
N ALA A 99 2.79 10.25 -7.64
CA ALA A 99 3.60 11.04 -8.54
C ALA A 99 5.10 10.86 -8.27
N SER A 100 5.51 10.92 -6.99
CA SER A 100 6.92 10.70 -6.61
C SER A 100 7.46 9.33 -7.05
N ILE A 101 6.64 8.28 -6.98
CA ILE A 101 6.99 6.95 -7.47
C ILE A 101 7.12 6.97 -9.00
N SER A 102 6.12 7.52 -9.70
CA SER A 102 6.10 7.51 -11.16
C SER A 102 7.23 8.34 -11.80
N GLU A 103 7.69 9.36 -11.10
CA GLU A 103 8.82 10.19 -11.52
C GLU A 103 10.18 9.53 -11.21
N GLY A 104 10.27 8.83 -10.06
CA GLY A 104 11.52 8.26 -9.59
C GLY A 104 11.83 6.86 -10.09
N CYS A 105 10.82 6.03 -10.30
CA CYS A 105 10.96 4.61 -10.64
C CYS A 105 10.60 4.33 -12.10
N SER A 106 11.36 4.88 -13.05
CA SER A 106 11.07 4.79 -14.51
C SER A 106 11.09 3.36 -15.08
N ASN A 107 11.73 2.42 -14.39
CA ASN A 107 11.84 1.01 -14.82
C ASN A 107 10.69 0.15 -14.33
N LEU A 108 9.70 0.72 -13.65
CA LEU A 108 8.62 -0.04 -13.02
C LEU A 108 7.77 -0.75 -14.07
N GLU A 109 7.67 -2.07 -13.92
CA GLU A 109 6.87 -2.97 -14.78
C GLU A 109 5.58 -3.42 -14.12
N TYR A 110 5.59 -3.54 -12.79
CA TYR A 110 4.45 -3.97 -11.99
C TYR A 110 4.23 -3.04 -10.79
N LEU A 111 3.00 -2.61 -10.60
CA LEU A 111 2.59 -1.75 -9.47
C LEU A 111 1.29 -2.24 -8.86
N ASP A 112 1.31 -2.62 -7.57
CA ASP A 112 0.11 -3.02 -6.84
C ASP A 112 -0.31 -1.94 -5.83
N LEU A 113 -1.46 -1.32 -6.10
CA LEU A 113 -2.08 -0.28 -5.30
C LEU A 113 -3.40 -0.74 -4.67
N PHE A 114 -3.62 -2.06 -4.59
CA PHE A 114 -4.86 -2.59 -4.02
C PHE A 114 -5.12 -2.02 -2.62
N GLY A 115 -6.31 -1.50 -2.39
CA GLY A 115 -6.71 -0.92 -1.10
C GLY A 115 -6.17 0.47 -0.79
N CYS A 116 -5.49 1.15 -1.72
CA CYS A 116 -5.02 2.53 -1.56
C CYS A 116 -6.17 3.51 -1.77
N VAL A 117 -6.97 3.74 -0.73
CA VAL A 117 -8.26 4.47 -0.79
C VAL A 117 -8.17 5.94 -1.17
N ASN A 118 -7.00 6.56 -1.05
CA ASN A 118 -6.82 7.98 -1.33
C ASN A 118 -6.50 8.26 -2.81
N LEU A 119 -6.44 7.22 -3.65
CA LEU A 119 -6.14 7.34 -5.06
C LEU A 119 -7.40 7.29 -5.92
N THR A 120 -7.47 8.17 -6.90
CA THR A 120 -8.54 8.21 -7.91
C THR A 120 -8.08 7.58 -9.22
N ASP A 121 -9.03 7.24 -10.11
CA ASP A 121 -8.70 6.76 -11.46
C ASP A 121 -7.88 7.76 -12.26
N ARG A 122 -8.05 9.07 -12.01
CA ARG A 122 -7.27 10.12 -12.65
C ARG A 122 -5.82 10.08 -12.19
N ASP A 123 -5.56 9.85 -10.92
CA ASP A 123 -4.20 9.75 -10.37
C ASP A 123 -3.47 8.55 -10.96
N ILE A 124 -4.19 7.43 -11.09
CA ILE A 124 -3.67 6.22 -11.73
C ILE A 124 -3.35 6.47 -13.21
N ALA A 125 -4.23 7.14 -13.94
CA ALA A 125 -4.00 7.47 -15.35
C ALA A 125 -2.77 8.37 -15.52
N ASN A 126 -2.61 9.39 -14.67
CA ASN A 126 -1.47 10.29 -14.70
C ASN A 126 -0.15 9.54 -14.41
N ALA A 127 -0.12 8.69 -13.39
CA ALA A 127 1.05 7.89 -13.06
C ALA A 127 1.42 6.91 -14.19
N SER A 128 0.43 6.23 -14.75
CA SER A 128 0.63 5.29 -15.87
C SER A 128 1.19 5.97 -17.12
N ALA A 129 0.83 7.22 -17.36
CA ALA A 129 1.38 7.99 -18.49
C ALA A 129 2.89 8.26 -18.34
N ASN A 130 3.39 8.38 -17.11
CA ASN A 130 4.81 8.58 -16.81
C ASN A 130 5.61 7.26 -16.82
N LEU A 131 4.98 6.15 -16.43
CA LEU A 131 5.60 4.83 -16.30
C LEU A 131 5.55 4.06 -17.63
N LYS A 132 6.46 4.38 -18.56
CA LYS A 132 6.48 3.81 -19.91
C LYS A 132 6.70 2.30 -19.97
N ASN A 133 7.34 1.73 -18.96
CA ASN A 133 7.65 0.30 -18.88
C ASN A 133 6.56 -0.51 -18.14
N LEU A 134 5.53 0.15 -17.61
CA LEU A 134 4.50 -0.47 -16.81
C LEU A 134 3.68 -1.46 -17.65
N LYS A 135 3.71 -2.73 -17.28
CA LYS A 135 2.98 -3.82 -17.91
C LYS A 135 1.67 -4.14 -17.20
N GLU A 136 1.68 -4.03 -15.86
CA GLU A 136 0.53 -4.37 -15.03
C GLU A 136 0.39 -3.38 -13.87
N ILE A 137 -0.84 -2.95 -13.62
CA ILE A 137 -1.21 -2.18 -12.45
C ILE A 137 -2.44 -2.78 -11.77
N LYS A 138 -2.31 -3.12 -10.49
CA LYS A 138 -3.45 -3.46 -9.64
C LYS A 138 -4.03 -2.16 -9.07
N ARG A 139 -5.25 -1.86 -9.48
CA ARG A 139 -5.95 -0.64 -9.08
C ARG A 139 -6.38 -0.69 -7.62
N PRO A 140 -6.67 0.45 -6.98
CA PRO A 140 -7.09 0.54 -5.58
C PRO A 140 -8.53 0.04 -5.34
N ASN A 141 -8.97 -0.96 -6.09
CA ASN A 141 -10.25 -1.62 -5.88
C ASN A 141 -10.15 -2.48 -4.62
N PHE A 142 -10.98 -2.22 -3.64
CA PHE A 142 -11.04 -3.01 -2.42
C PHE A 142 -12.49 -3.27 -2.03
N TYR A 143 -12.68 -4.42 -1.43
CA TYR A 143 -13.94 -4.81 -0.82
C TYR A 143 -13.91 -4.38 0.65
N ILE A 144 -14.89 -3.61 1.07
CA ILE A 144 -15.08 -3.31 2.50
C ILE A 144 -15.95 -4.44 3.06
N PRO A 145 -15.42 -5.30 3.94
CA PRO A 145 -16.22 -6.35 4.54
C PRO A 145 -17.45 -5.76 5.23
N ARG A 146 -18.58 -6.40 5.08
CA ARG A 146 -19.85 -5.99 5.72
C ARG A 146 -19.73 -5.87 7.23
N SER A 147 -18.88 -6.68 7.85
CA SER A 147 -18.58 -6.60 9.28
C SER A 147 -18.16 -5.22 9.76
N VAL A 148 -17.52 -4.41 8.89
CA VAL A 148 -17.15 -3.03 9.24
C VAL A 148 -18.38 -2.14 9.40
N PHE A 149 -19.46 -2.45 8.70
CA PHE A 149 -20.73 -1.74 8.83
C PHE A 149 -21.62 -2.26 9.95
N HIS A 150 -21.29 -3.44 10.51
CA HIS A 150 -22.05 -4.11 11.54
C HIS A 150 -21.49 -3.83 12.94
N THR A 151 -21.16 -2.58 13.23
CA THR A 151 -20.85 -2.20 14.59
C THR A 151 -22.12 -2.26 15.45
N GLU A 152 -21.99 -2.52 16.72
CA GLU A 152 -23.12 -2.56 17.66
C GLU A 152 -24.01 -1.30 17.55
N ARG A 153 -23.42 -0.17 17.21
CA ARG A 153 -24.11 1.10 17.02
C ARG A 153 -25.10 1.09 15.86
N TYR A 154 -24.91 0.18 14.88
CA TYR A 154 -25.72 0.08 13.68
C TYR A 154 -26.24 -1.34 13.43
N GLY A 155 -26.50 -2.10 14.47
CA GLY A 155 -26.97 -3.48 14.37
C GLY A 155 -28.17 -3.67 13.44
N HIS A 156 -29.06 -2.67 13.37
CA HIS A 156 -30.20 -2.67 12.45
C HIS A 156 -29.78 -2.58 10.97
N TRP A 157 -28.62 -2.01 10.65
CA TRP A 157 -28.11 -1.91 9.29
C TRP A 157 -27.71 -3.26 8.72
N ARG A 158 -27.33 -4.18 9.57
CA ARG A 158 -27.03 -5.56 9.16
C ARG A 158 -28.26 -6.22 8.53
N LEU A 159 -29.40 -6.14 9.21
CA LEU A 159 -30.64 -6.69 8.70
C LEU A 159 -31.10 -5.96 7.43
N TYR A 160 -30.89 -4.67 7.37
CA TYR A 160 -31.20 -3.87 6.20
C TYR A 160 -30.32 -4.26 5.01
N ASP A 161 -29.03 -4.39 5.21
CA ASP A 161 -28.06 -4.75 4.19
C ASP A 161 -28.32 -6.18 3.64
N GLU A 162 -28.58 -7.13 4.51
CA GLU A 162 -28.95 -8.49 4.15
C GLU A 162 -30.28 -8.51 3.36
N ARG A 163 -31.27 -7.75 3.79
CA ARG A 163 -32.56 -7.66 3.13
C ARG A 163 -32.43 -7.02 1.75
N PHE A 164 -31.68 -5.94 1.64
CA PHE A 164 -31.45 -5.27 0.36
C PHE A 164 -30.80 -6.17 -0.66
N GLN A 165 -29.86 -6.98 -0.25
CA GLN A 165 -29.13 -7.83 -1.17
C GLN A 165 -29.85 -9.11 -1.55
N THR A 166 -30.74 -9.61 -0.69
CA THR A 166 -31.45 -10.87 -0.96
C THR A 166 -32.81 -10.67 -1.57
N ASP A 167 -33.52 -9.59 -1.20
CA ASP A 167 -34.93 -9.46 -1.50
C ASP A 167 -35.24 -8.37 -2.54
N VAL A 168 -34.47 -7.27 -2.56
CA VAL A 168 -34.77 -6.13 -3.43
C VAL A 168 -34.20 -6.29 -4.83
N PHE A 169 -33.14 -7.06 -5.00
CA PHE A 169 -32.52 -7.30 -6.29
C PHE A 169 -32.85 -8.66 -6.91
N ARG A 170 -33.83 -9.38 -6.36
CA ARG A 170 -34.37 -10.63 -6.89
C ARG A 170 -35.76 -10.47 -7.52
N ILE A 171 -36.10 -9.27 -7.93
CA ILE A 171 -37.29 -9.06 -8.72
C ILE A 171 -36.94 -9.16 -10.21
#